data_0fea0b3b8898169ac16656cb7b3e7aa2
#
_entry.id   0fea0b3b8898169ac16656cb7b3e7aa2
#
_cell.length_a   1.000
_cell.length_b   1.000
_cell.length_c   1.000
_cell.angle_alpha   90.00
_cell.angle_beta   90.00
_cell.angle_gamma   90.00
#
_symmetry.space_group_name_H-M   'P 1'
#
loop_
_entity.id
_entity.type
_entity.pdbx_description
1 polymer ?
#
loop_
_entity_poly.entity_id
_entity_poly.type
_entity_poly.pdbx_seq_one_letter_code
_entity_poly.pdbx_strand_id
1 'polypeptide(L)'
;DVYKRQEWERLQQADLVIEAVFEDLAVKQEVFRKIDVHARPGAVLATNTSYLDIDPIAAATSRPQDVLGLHFFSPANVMKLLEVVRGAKTAPGVLSTGMALGATLKKMPVLTGNAFGFIGNRIYNAYRRQCEFMLEDGAWPEDVDTALTGLGFAMGPFAVADLSGLDIAWRMRKAQAATRDPRERYVSILDQLCEAGRLGRKTGAGYYAYVDGKQVKAIDATVRGVIEQASAQRGIIRRALAPEEIQRRALLAMVNELSLIHI
;
A
#
# COMPACT_ATOMS: atom_id res chain seq x y z
N ASP A 1 -3.14 -13.12 -23.34
CA ASP A 1 -4.59 -13.17 -23.52
C ASP A 1 -5.27 -13.29 -22.17
N VAL A 2 -6.09 -12.31 -21.80
CA VAL A 2 -6.93 -12.38 -20.59
C VAL A 2 -8.21 -13.12 -20.95
N TYR A 3 -8.27 -14.40 -20.64
CA TYR A 3 -9.50 -15.16 -20.78
C TYR A 3 -10.37 -14.98 -19.54
N LYS A 4 -11.51 -14.30 -19.67
CA LYS A 4 -12.56 -14.29 -18.64
C LYS A 4 -13.31 -15.61 -18.72
N ARG A 5 -13.06 -16.51 -17.76
CA ARG A 5 -13.76 -17.79 -17.63
C ARG A 5 -14.39 -17.86 -16.24
N GLN A 6 -15.61 -18.36 -16.16
CA GLN A 6 -16.35 -18.51 -14.89
C GLN A 6 -16.47 -19.99 -14.46
N GLU A 7 -15.67 -20.86 -15.04
CA GLU A 7 -15.70 -22.31 -14.83
C GLU A 7 -14.70 -22.69 -13.72
N TRP A 8 -15.17 -22.88 -12.51
CA TRP A 8 -14.34 -23.26 -11.35
C TRP A 8 -13.65 -24.61 -11.56
N GLU A 9 -14.27 -25.54 -12.29
CA GLU A 9 -13.75 -26.89 -12.57
C GLU A 9 -12.39 -26.87 -13.28
N ARG A 10 -12.07 -25.79 -13.99
CA ARG A 10 -10.77 -25.64 -14.64
C ARG A 10 -9.60 -25.47 -13.68
N LEU A 11 -9.88 -25.11 -12.42
CA LEU A 11 -8.85 -25.04 -11.39
C LEU A 11 -8.22 -26.41 -11.08
N GLN A 12 -8.87 -27.52 -11.46
CA GLN A 12 -8.32 -28.86 -11.36
C GLN A 12 -7.06 -29.07 -12.24
N GLN A 13 -6.83 -28.21 -13.24
CA GLN A 13 -5.68 -28.27 -14.14
C GLN A 13 -4.57 -27.28 -13.73
N ALA A 14 -4.81 -26.43 -12.73
CA ALA A 14 -3.87 -25.41 -12.31
C ALA A 14 -2.88 -25.92 -11.25
N ASP A 15 -1.59 -25.66 -11.45
CA ASP A 15 -0.53 -25.91 -10.48
C ASP A 15 -0.48 -24.82 -9.39
N LEU A 16 -0.93 -23.61 -9.76
CA LEU A 16 -0.97 -22.44 -8.92
C LEU A 16 -2.24 -21.64 -9.21
N VAL A 17 -2.92 -21.21 -8.17
CA VAL A 17 -4.07 -20.30 -8.25
C VAL A 17 -3.72 -19.02 -7.49
N ILE A 18 -3.87 -17.86 -8.12
CA ILE A 18 -3.65 -16.54 -7.49
C ILE A 18 -4.99 -15.83 -7.41
N GLU A 19 -5.46 -15.61 -6.20
CA GLU A 19 -6.66 -14.83 -5.92
C GLU A 19 -6.30 -13.33 -5.83
N ALA A 20 -7.06 -12.50 -6.52
CA ALA A 20 -6.91 -11.04 -6.53
C ALA A 20 -8.29 -10.33 -6.53
N VAL A 21 -9.23 -10.86 -5.73
CA VAL A 21 -10.55 -10.27 -5.56
C VAL A 21 -10.50 -9.06 -4.61
N PHE A 22 -11.66 -8.47 -4.34
CA PHE A 22 -11.78 -7.30 -3.46
C PHE A 22 -11.09 -7.54 -2.09
N GLU A 23 -10.46 -6.47 -1.55
CA GLU A 23 -9.67 -6.51 -0.31
C GLU A 23 -10.60 -6.52 0.93
N ASP A 24 -11.28 -7.65 1.11
CA ASP A 24 -12.18 -7.94 2.23
C ASP A 24 -11.96 -9.39 2.68
N LEU A 25 -11.80 -9.59 3.98
CA LEU A 25 -11.47 -10.90 4.55
C LEU A 25 -12.56 -11.94 4.29
N ALA A 26 -13.81 -11.57 4.45
CA ALA A 26 -14.93 -12.52 4.27
C ALA A 26 -15.06 -12.95 2.80
N VAL A 27 -14.90 -11.99 1.87
CA VAL A 27 -14.91 -12.25 0.44
C VAL A 27 -13.76 -13.19 0.04
N LYS A 28 -12.54 -12.93 0.54
CA LYS A 28 -11.38 -13.79 0.25
C LYS A 28 -11.53 -15.18 0.84
N GLN A 29 -12.04 -15.30 2.06
CA GLN A 29 -12.33 -16.62 2.67
C GLN A 29 -13.37 -17.42 1.88
N GLU A 30 -14.43 -16.76 1.38
CA GLU A 30 -15.43 -17.44 0.53
C GLU A 30 -14.81 -17.96 -0.76
N VAL A 31 -13.98 -17.13 -1.40
CA VAL A 31 -13.27 -17.51 -2.64
C VAL A 31 -12.29 -18.65 -2.37
N PHE A 32 -11.54 -18.62 -1.26
CA PHE A 32 -10.60 -19.67 -0.91
C PHE A 32 -11.29 -21.01 -0.61
N ARG A 33 -12.48 -21.02 0.02
CA ARG A 33 -13.28 -22.25 0.16
C ARG A 33 -13.66 -22.83 -1.20
N LYS A 34 -14.04 -21.99 -2.17
CA LYS A 34 -14.35 -22.44 -3.53
C LYS A 34 -13.10 -22.96 -4.26
N ILE A 35 -11.97 -22.27 -4.13
CA ILE A 35 -10.68 -22.72 -4.71
C ILE A 35 -10.29 -24.08 -4.12
N ASP A 36 -10.44 -24.27 -2.80
CA ASP A 36 -10.07 -25.51 -2.12
C ASP A 36 -10.83 -26.73 -2.62
N VAL A 37 -12.13 -26.55 -2.94
CA VAL A 37 -12.99 -27.62 -3.49
C VAL A 37 -12.60 -27.97 -4.94
N HIS A 38 -12.20 -26.98 -5.75
CA HIS A 38 -12.03 -27.16 -7.19
C HIS A 38 -10.56 -27.34 -7.63
N ALA A 39 -9.60 -26.80 -6.89
CA ALA A 39 -8.20 -26.92 -7.24
C ALA A 39 -7.66 -28.33 -6.94
N ARG A 40 -6.80 -28.83 -7.81
CA ARG A 40 -6.19 -30.16 -7.64
C ARG A 40 -5.39 -30.27 -6.34
N PRO A 41 -5.29 -31.47 -5.73
CA PRO A 41 -4.38 -31.69 -4.60
C PRO A 41 -2.95 -31.29 -4.95
N GLY A 42 -2.26 -30.60 -4.01
CA GLY A 42 -0.89 -30.12 -4.18
C GLY A 42 -0.75 -28.86 -5.04
N ALA A 43 -1.83 -28.28 -5.55
CA ALA A 43 -1.77 -26.94 -6.15
C ALA A 43 -1.47 -25.89 -5.08
N VAL A 44 -0.61 -24.94 -5.39
CA VAL A 44 -0.31 -23.79 -4.53
C VAL A 44 -1.45 -22.78 -4.62
N LEU A 45 -1.93 -22.32 -3.47
CA LEU A 45 -3.00 -21.34 -3.37
C LEU A 45 -2.44 -20.01 -2.87
N ALA A 46 -2.52 -18.97 -3.68
CA ALA A 46 -1.96 -17.67 -3.36
C ALA A 46 -3.03 -16.59 -3.25
N THR A 47 -2.89 -15.70 -2.26
CA THR A 47 -3.67 -14.46 -2.18
C THR A 47 -2.78 -13.26 -2.51
N ASN A 48 -3.30 -12.34 -3.34
CA ASN A 48 -2.65 -11.07 -3.65
C ASN A 48 -3.15 -9.94 -2.72
N THR A 49 -3.43 -10.27 -1.47
CA THR A 49 -3.78 -9.24 -0.48
C THR A 49 -2.62 -8.28 -0.26
N SER A 50 -2.94 -7.00 -0.01
CA SER A 50 -1.94 -5.96 0.27
C SER A 50 -1.73 -5.72 1.77
N TYR A 51 -2.72 -6.08 2.60
CA TYR A 51 -2.72 -5.73 4.02
C TYR A 51 -3.32 -6.79 4.93
N LEU A 52 -4.19 -7.68 4.40
CA LEU A 52 -4.87 -8.65 5.24
C LEU A 52 -3.91 -9.73 5.73
N ASP A 53 -4.14 -10.16 6.96
CA ASP A 53 -3.53 -11.35 7.53
C ASP A 53 -3.91 -12.57 6.67
N ILE A 54 -2.91 -13.30 6.16
CA ILE A 54 -3.15 -14.47 5.29
C ILE A 54 -3.53 -15.72 6.08
N ASP A 55 -3.29 -15.79 7.38
CA ASP A 55 -3.58 -16.98 8.18
C ASP A 55 -5.09 -17.26 8.31
N PRO A 56 -5.98 -16.27 8.55
CA PRO A 56 -7.42 -16.49 8.48
C PRO A 56 -7.92 -16.89 7.09
N ILE A 57 -7.25 -16.44 6.02
CA ILE A 57 -7.57 -16.84 4.64
C ILE A 57 -7.17 -18.31 4.44
N ALA A 58 -5.96 -18.68 4.84
CA ALA A 58 -5.47 -20.06 4.79
C ALA A 58 -6.33 -21.03 5.61
N ALA A 59 -6.78 -20.60 6.81
CA ALA A 59 -7.64 -21.39 7.68
C ALA A 59 -9.03 -21.67 7.09
N ALA A 60 -9.45 -20.93 6.05
CA ALA A 60 -10.69 -21.20 5.33
C ALA A 60 -10.58 -22.42 4.39
N THR A 61 -9.38 -22.99 4.18
CA THR A 61 -9.12 -24.15 3.34
C THR A 61 -8.84 -25.40 4.20
N SER A 62 -8.98 -26.59 3.60
CA SER A 62 -8.60 -27.88 4.22
C SER A 62 -7.07 -28.11 4.25
N ARG A 63 -6.30 -27.30 3.53
CA ARG A 63 -4.85 -27.42 3.32
C ARG A 63 -4.11 -26.09 3.48
N PRO A 64 -4.14 -25.49 4.67
CA PRO A 64 -3.51 -24.20 4.94
C PRO A 64 -1.99 -24.19 4.70
N GLN A 65 -1.34 -25.36 4.68
CA GLN A 65 0.08 -25.51 4.34
C GLN A 65 0.40 -25.22 2.87
N ASP A 66 -0.60 -25.29 1.98
CA ASP A 66 -0.46 -25.00 0.55
C ASP A 66 -0.75 -23.52 0.22
N VAL A 67 -1.03 -22.70 1.24
CA VAL A 67 -1.39 -21.27 1.08
C VAL A 67 -0.20 -20.37 1.39
N LEU A 68 -0.02 -19.33 0.54
CA LEU A 68 0.92 -18.22 0.75
C LEU A 68 0.33 -16.90 0.25
N GLY A 69 0.97 -15.79 0.60
CA GLY A 69 0.73 -14.50 -0.05
C GLY A 69 1.67 -14.28 -1.23
N LEU A 70 1.15 -13.75 -2.32
CA LEU A 70 1.93 -13.24 -3.46
C LEU A 70 1.48 -11.81 -3.74
N HIS A 71 2.10 -10.86 -3.02
CA HIS A 71 1.74 -9.45 -3.12
C HIS A 71 2.49 -8.77 -4.27
N PHE A 72 1.76 -8.49 -5.35
CA PHE A 72 2.23 -7.74 -6.50
C PHE A 72 1.91 -6.25 -6.32
N PHE A 73 2.84 -5.39 -6.70
CA PHE A 73 2.64 -3.95 -6.69
C PHE A 73 2.06 -3.47 -8.02
N SER A 74 1.11 -2.55 -7.95
CA SER A 74 0.44 -1.99 -9.13
C SER A 74 1.28 -0.88 -9.80
N PRO A 75 1.41 -0.86 -11.13
CA PRO A 75 0.95 -1.85 -12.12
C PRO A 75 1.82 -3.11 -12.10
N ALA A 76 1.19 -4.29 -11.97
CA ALA A 76 1.91 -5.55 -11.75
C ALA A 76 2.87 -5.92 -12.90
N ASN A 77 2.61 -5.48 -14.13
CA ASN A 77 3.49 -5.72 -15.28
C ASN A 77 4.75 -4.83 -15.27
N VAL A 78 4.75 -3.72 -14.55
CA VAL A 78 5.86 -2.74 -14.48
C VAL A 78 6.68 -2.91 -13.21
N MET A 79 6.01 -2.98 -12.06
CA MET A 79 6.66 -3.02 -10.75
C MET A 79 7.42 -4.32 -10.55
N LYS A 80 8.69 -4.20 -10.09
CA LYS A 80 9.61 -5.35 -9.98
C LYS A 80 9.43 -6.13 -8.69
N LEU A 81 9.08 -5.48 -7.59
CA LEU A 81 8.96 -6.15 -6.29
C LEU A 81 7.79 -7.14 -6.28
N LEU A 82 8.05 -8.33 -5.75
CA LEU A 82 7.04 -9.33 -5.38
C LEU A 82 7.32 -9.77 -3.95
N GLU A 83 6.41 -9.54 -3.05
CA GLU A 83 6.51 -10.07 -1.68
C GLU A 83 5.89 -11.45 -1.62
N VAL A 84 6.70 -12.43 -1.22
CA VAL A 84 6.27 -13.80 -0.97
C VAL A 84 6.01 -13.92 0.53
N VAL A 85 4.74 -13.86 0.91
CA VAL A 85 4.33 -13.78 2.32
C VAL A 85 4.17 -15.18 2.90
N ARG A 86 4.88 -15.44 4.00
CA ARG A 86 4.82 -16.70 4.73
C ARG A 86 3.77 -16.62 5.83
N GLY A 87 2.71 -17.40 5.73
CA GLY A 87 1.78 -17.64 6.83
C GLY A 87 2.33 -18.65 7.85
N ALA A 88 1.66 -18.75 8.98
CA ALA A 88 2.09 -19.61 10.10
C ALA A 88 2.19 -21.11 9.73
N LYS A 89 1.37 -21.56 8.77
CA LYS A 89 1.32 -22.95 8.33
C LYS A 89 1.91 -23.20 6.94
N THR A 90 2.33 -22.17 6.23
CA THR A 90 2.86 -22.29 4.85
C THR A 90 4.06 -23.24 4.80
N ALA A 91 3.97 -24.27 3.97
CA ALA A 91 5.03 -25.26 3.80
C ALA A 91 6.27 -24.68 3.09
N PRO A 92 7.50 -25.11 3.42
CA PRO A 92 8.72 -24.62 2.77
C PRO A 92 8.73 -24.77 1.24
N GLY A 93 8.19 -25.89 0.72
CA GLY A 93 8.09 -26.13 -0.71
C GLY A 93 7.17 -25.14 -1.44
N VAL A 94 6.12 -24.68 -0.77
CA VAL A 94 5.18 -23.67 -1.29
C VAL A 94 5.87 -22.31 -1.37
N LEU A 95 6.67 -21.96 -0.36
CA LEU A 95 7.49 -20.74 -0.38
C LEU A 95 8.51 -20.76 -1.50
N SER A 96 9.20 -21.92 -1.68
CA SER A 96 10.17 -22.10 -2.77
C SER A 96 9.51 -21.93 -4.14
N THR A 97 8.28 -22.43 -4.29
CA THR A 97 7.48 -22.26 -5.53
C THR A 97 7.15 -20.78 -5.77
N GLY A 98 6.74 -20.04 -4.73
CA GLY A 98 6.49 -18.60 -4.83
C GLY A 98 7.72 -17.79 -5.23
N MET A 99 8.89 -18.11 -4.65
CA MET A 99 10.17 -17.49 -5.00
C MET A 99 10.58 -17.80 -6.43
N ALA A 100 10.47 -19.05 -6.87
CA ALA A 100 10.77 -19.47 -8.23
C ALA A 100 9.85 -18.83 -9.27
N LEU A 101 8.55 -18.70 -8.95
CA LEU A 101 7.59 -17.98 -9.78
C LEU A 101 8.02 -16.51 -9.96
N GLY A 102 8.40 -15.85 -8.88
CA GLY A 102 8.88 -14.46 -8.92
C GLY A 102 10.08 -14.31 -9.88
N ALA A 103 11.06 -15.21 -9.79
CA ALA A 103 12.21 -15.22 -10.69
C ALA A 103 11.79 -15.47 -12.16
N THR A 104 10.90 -16.42 -12.41
CA THR A 104 10.36 -16.71 -13.74
C THR A 104 9.65 -15.51 -14.35
N LEU A 105 8.89 -14.77 -13.56
CA LEU A 105 8.21 -13.53 -13.95
C LEU A 105 9.14 -12.32 -14.05
N LYS A 106 10.46 -12.50 -13.88
CA LYS A 106 11.49 -11.44 -13.88
C LYS A 106 11.20 -10.36 -12.83
N LYS A 107 10.63 -10.76 -11.70
CA LYS A 107 10.43 -9.94 -10.50
C LYS A 107 11.64 -10.04 -9.57
N MET A 108 11.65 -9.22 -8.55
CA MET A 108 12.55 -9.33 -7.41
C MET A 108 11.72 -9.92 -6.24
N PRO A 109 11.67 -11.25 -6.10
CA PRO A 109 10.92 -11.87 -5.03
C PRO A 109 11.64 -11.70 -3.70
N VAL A 110 10.91 -11.28 -2.68
CA VAL A 110 11.39 -11.11 -1.30
C VAL A 110 10.50 -11.92 -0.37
N LEU A 111 11.10 -12.83 0.39
CA LEU A 111 10.38 -13.56 1.43
C LEU A 111 10.08 -12.63 2.61
N THR A 112 8.83 -12.58 3.03
CA THR A 112 8.39 -11.75 4.16
C THR A 112 7.50 -12.51 5.13
N GLY A 113 7.47 -12.05 6.38
CA GLY A 113 6.49 -12.49 7.38
C GLY A 113 5.10 -11.89 7.13
N ASN A 114 4.12 -12.47 7.82
CA ASN A 114 2.70 -12.09 7.74
C ASN A 114 2.39 -10.95 8.72
N ALA A 115 3.00 -9.77 8.50
CA ALA A 115 2.74 -8.57 9.28
C ALA A 115 1.90 -7.58 8.45
N PHE A 116 1.09 -6.75 9.11
CA PHE A 116 0.27 -5.74 8.42
C PHE A 116 1.10 -4.84 7.50
N GLY A 117 0.76 -4.85 6.21
CA GLY A 117 1.48 -4.08 5.17
C GLY A 117 2.83 -4.67 4.75
N PHE A 118 3.15 -5.88 5.22
CA PHE A 118 4.36 -6.65 4.90
C PHE A 118 5.65 -5.82 5.04
N ILE A 119 6.46 -5.67 3.98
CA ILE A 119 7.67 -4.85 3.99
C ILE A 119 7.45 -3.53 3.26
N GLY A 120 7.02 -3.59 2.00
CA GLY A 120 6.94 -2.42 1.12
C GLY A 120 5.93 -1.39 1.61
N ASN A 121 4.72 -1.82 1.98
CA ASN A 121 3.70 -0.91 2.49
C ASN A 121 4.04 -0.36 3.89
N ARG A 122 4.76 -1.11 4.74
CA ARG A 122 5.24 -0.61 6.04
C ARG A 122 6.20 0.54 5.84
N ILE A 123 7.23 0.36 4.99
CA ILE A 123 8.21 1.40 4.67
C ILE A 123 7.51 2.61 4.04
N TYR A 124 6.62 2.37 3.07
CA TYR A 124 5.85 3.41 2.40
C TYR A 124 5.02 4.22 3.40
N ASN A 125 4.30 3.57 4.30
CA ASN A 125 3.48 4.24 5.30
C ASN A 125 4.32 5.03 6.32
N ALA A 126 5.49 4.50 6.72
CA ALA A 126 6.39 5.18 7.66
C ALA A 126 6.89 6.53 7.10
N TYR A 127 7.44 6.54 5.88
CA TYR A 127 7.94 7.78 5.32
C TYR A 127 6.82 8.72 4.89
N ARG A 128 5.69 8.21 4.35
CA ARG A 128 4.53 9.02 4.00
C ARG A 128 3.97 9.75 5.22
N ARG A 129 3.81 9.06 6.35
CA ARG A 129 3.39 9.67 7.62
C ARG A 129 4.34 10.80 8.02
N GLN A 130 5.64 10.60 7.87
CA GLN A 130 6.62 11.65 8.15
C GLN A 130 6.49 12.84 7.18
N CYS A 131 6.17 12.59 5.90
CA CYS A 131 5.89 13.67 4.94
C CYS A 131 4.65 14.47 5.34
N GLU A 132 3.60 13.83 5.82
CA GLU A 132 2.40 14.52 6.33
C GLU A 132 2.72 15.35 7.58
N PHE A 133 3.58 14.87 8.48
CA PHE A 133 4.05 15.68 9.62
C PHE A 133 4.76 16.95 9.16
N MET A 134 5.57 16.85 8.10
CA MET A 134 6.26 18.02 7.54
C MET A 134 5.30 19.04 6.95
N LEU A 135 4.14 18.65 6.43
CA LEU A 135 3.11 19.60 6.01
C LEU A 135 2.60 20.47 7.17
N GLU A 136 2.30 19.85 8.32
CA GLU A 136 1.90 20.61 9.51
C GLU A 136 3.05 21.46 10.06
N ASP A 137 4.30 20.96 9.98
CA ASP A 137 5.48 21.66 10.51
C ASP A 137 5.89 22.88 9.67
N GLY A 138 5.47 22.95 8.39
CA GLY A 138 5.69 24.16 7.58
C GLY A 138 6.05 23.95 6.12
N ALA A 139 6.36 22.71 5.69
CA ALA A 139 6.54 22.40 4.27
C ALA A 139 5.19 22.46 3.53
N TRP A 140 5.28 22.55 2.22
CA TRP A 140 4.16 22.41 1.31
C TRP A 140 4.28 21.10 0.52
N PRO A 141 3.20 20.59 -0.09
CA PRO A 141 3.28 19.37 -0.89
C PRO A 141 4.37 19.42 -1.97
N GLU A 142 4.49 20.54 -2.66
CA GLU A 142 5.50 20.76 -3.70
C GLU A 142 6.94 20.82 -3.16
N ASP A 143 7.15 21.34 -1.94
CA ASP A 143 8.48 21.36 -1.32
C ASP A 143 8.95 19.92 -1.03
N VAL A 144 8.05 19.10 -0.45
CA VAL A 144 8.35 17.71 -0.14
C VAL A 144 8.54 16.88 -1.40
N ASP A 145 7.65 17.01 -2.38
CA ASP A 145 7.74 16.29 -3.64
C ASP A 145 9.01 16.67 -4.42
N THR A 146 9.36 17.95 -4.46
CA THR A 146 10.58 18.45 -5.12
C THR A 146 11.83 17.95 -4.41
N ALA A 147 11.87 18.00 -3.07
CA ALA A 147 13.02 17.54 -2.31
C ALA A 147 13.28 16.04 -2.51
N LEU A 148 12.23 15.21 -2.51
CA LEU A 148 12.39 13.78 -2.67
C LEU A 148 12.67 13.37 -4.12
N THR A 149 12.08 14.02 -5.10
CA THR A 149 12.45 13.78 -6.52
C THR A 149 13.89 14.21 -6.80
N GLY A 150 14.35 15.31 -6.20
CA GLY A 150 15.75 15.73 -6.23
C GLY A 150 16.72 14.72 -5.61
N LEU A 151 16.26 13.91 -4.65
CA LEU A 151 17.02 12.80 -4.06
C LEU A 151 17.06 11.56 -4.97
N GLY A 152 16.20 11.47 -5.99
CA GLY A 152 16.15 10.34 -6.92
C GLY A 152 14.86 9.52 -6.88
N PHE A 153 13.84 9.94 -6.14
CA PHE A 153 12.53 9.33 -6.23
C PHE A 153 11.91 9.62 -7.61
N ALA A 154 11.28 8.60 -8.20
CA ALA A 154 10.66 8.76 -9.53
C ALA A 154 9.48 9.75 -9.50
N MET A 155 8.82 9.89 -8.35
CA MET A 155 7.68 10.79 -8.12
C MET A 155 7.62 11.14 -6.64
N GLY A 156 7.17 12.35 -6.33
CA GLY A 156 6.97 12.79 -4.95
C GLY A 156 5.76 12.11 -4.28
N PRO A 157 5.76 11.96 -2.95
CA PRO A 157 4.75 11.20 -2.21
C PRO A 157 3.34 11.73 -2.35
N PHE A 158 3.14 13.04 -2.47
CA PHE A 158 1.82 13.63 -2.62
C PHE A 158 1.27 13.50 -4.04
N ALA A 159 2.16 13.59 -5.05
CA ALA A 159 1.79 13.26 -6.42
C ALA A 159 1.46 11.78 -6.60
N VAL A 160 2.17 10.87 -5.91
CA VAL A 160 1.84 9.42 -5.86
C VAL A 160 0.50 9.19 -5.18
N ALA A 161 0.22 9.88 -4.07
CA ALA A 161 -1.05 9.78 -3.37
C ALA A 161 -2.22 10.20 -4.27
N ASP A 162 -2.10 11.33 -4.97
CA ASP A 162 -3.11 11.82 -5.92
C ASP A 162 -3.32 10.86 -7.11
N LEU A 163 -2.24 10.25 -7.61
CA LEU A 163 -2.29 9.27 -8.69
C LEU A 163 -3.02 8.00 -8.27
N SER A 164 -2.75 7.52 -7.06
CA SER A 164 -3.37 6.31 -6.49
C SER A 164 -4.83 6.52 -6.09
N GLY A 165 -5.18 7.74 -5.74
CA GLY A 165 -6.47 8.12 -5.17
C GLY A 165 -6.46 8.15 -3.64
N LEU A 166 -6.74 9.32 -3.07
CA LEU A 166 -6.70 9.57 -1.63
C LEU A 166 -7.75 8.76 -0.85
N ASP A 167 -8.86 8.40 -1.49
CA ASP A 167 -9.93 7.61 -0.91
C ASP A 167 -9.50 6.21 -0.46
N ILE A 168 -8.46 5.63 -1.07
CA ILE A 168 -7.92 4.33 -0.66
C ILE A 168 -7.30 4.46 0.75
N ALA A 169 -6.39 5.43 0.92
CA ALA A 169 -5.77 5.70 2.21
C ALA A 169 -6.80 6.17 3.25
N TRP A 170 -7.78 6.96 2.85
CA TRP A 170 -8.85 7.44 3.72
C TRP A 170 -9.72 6.31 4.26
N ARG A 171 -10.13 5.35 3.42
CA ARG A 171 -10.86 4.15 3.85
C ARG A 171 -10.07 3.34 4.87
N MET A 172 -8.78 3.12 4.63
CA MET A 172 -7.90 2.42 5.58
C MET A 172 -7.81 3.16 6.92
N ARG A 173 -7.64 4.48 6.90
CA ARG A 173 -7.62 5.32 8.11
C ARG A 173 -8.91 5.23 8.91
N LYS A 174 -10.06 5.21 8.23
CA LYS A 174 -11.37 5.04 8.88
C LYS A 174 -11.51 3.64 9.51
N ALA A 175 -11.09 2.61 8.81
CA ALA A 175 -11.12 1.24 9.35
C ALA A 175 -10.23 1.08 10.60
N GLN A 176 -9.11 1.78 10.66
CA GLN A 176 -8.18 1.74 11.79
C GLN A 176 -8.53 2.73 12.92
N ALA A 177 -9.55 3.57 12.76
CA ALA A 177 -9.84 4.64 13.71
C ALA A 177 -10.10 4.13 15.13
N ALA A 178 -10.79 2.99 15.28
CA ALA A 178 -11.13 2.40 16.58
C ALA A 178 -9.92 1.76 17.30
N THR A 179 -8.86 1.39 16.55
CA THR A 179 -7.67 0.71 17.11
C THR A 179 -6.44 1.61 17.16
N ARG A 180 -6.55 2.84 16.66
CA ARG A 180 -5.42 3.80 16.64
C ARG A 180 -5.02 4.16 18.07
N ASP A 181 -3.71 4.14 18.36
CA ASP A 181 -3.19 4.65 19.64
C ASP A 181 -3.46 6.16 19.73
N PRO A 182 -4.20 6.63 20.74
CA PRO A 182 -4.52 8.06 20.90
C PRO A 182 -3.29 8.94 21.14
N ARG A 183 -2.14 8.35 21.50
CA ARG A 183 -0.86 9.07 21.68
C ARG A 183 -0.16 9.34 20.34
N GLU A 184 -0.52 8.62 19.26
CA GLU A 184 0.08 8.83 17.96
C GLU A 184 -0.35 10.19 17.36
N ARG A 185 0.64 10.91 16.81
CA ARG A 185 0.35 12.09 16.02
C ARG A 185 -0.45 11.71 14.77
N TYR A 186 -1.66 12.18 14.66
CA TYR A 186 -2.54 11.98 13.52
C TYR A 186 -2.71 13.26 12.72
N VAL A 187 -2.43 13.23 11.41
CA VAL A 187 -2.57 14.37 10.51
C VAL A 187 -3.89 14.26 9.76
N SER A 188 -4.78 15.21 9.95
CA SER A 188 -6.13 15.23 9.37
C SER A 188 -6.21 15.81 7.95
N ILE A 189 -5.10 16.29 7.38
CA ILE A 189 -5.06 16.98 6.08
C ILE A 189 -5.68 16.12 4.99
N LEU A 190 -5.27 14.84 4.88
CA LEU A 190 -5.82 13.92 3.88
C LEU A 190 -7.32 13.72 4.05
N ASP A 191 -7.79 13.59 5.30
CA ASP A 191 -9.21 13.39 5.61
C ASP A 191 -10.04 14.60 5.16
N GLN A 192 -9.58 15.80 5.49
CA GLN A 192 -10.24 17.06 5.11
C GLN A 192 -10.28 17.23 3.58
N LEU A 193 -9.22 16.88 2.87
CA LEU A 193 -9.21 16.89 1.40
C LEU A 193 -10.24 15.92 0.83
N CYS A 194 -10.32 14.70 1.37
CA CYS A 194 -11.30 13.71 0.94
C CYS A 194 -12.74 14.13 1.24
N GLU A 195 -13.00 14.71 2.40
CA GLU A 195 -14.31 15.28 2.78
C GLU A 195 -14.75 16.42 1.87
N ALA A 196 -13.79 17.19 1.36
CA ALA A 196 -14.02 18.21 0.33
C ALA A 196 -14.16 17.64 -1.10
N GLY A 197 -14.23 16.30 -1.27
CA GLY A 197 -14.35 15.65 -2.57
C GLY A 197 -13.06 15.61 -3.40
N ARG A 198 -11.94 16.01 -2.82
CA ARG A 198 -10.61 16.02 -3.46
C ARG A 198 -9.96 14.65 -3.33
N LEU A 199 -10.30 13.72 -4.23
CA LEU A 199 -9.84 12.34 -4.15
C LEU A 199 -8.63 12.03 -5.04
N GLY A 200 -7.93 13.06 -5.50
CA GLY A 200 -6.76 12.97 -6.35
C GLY A 200 -7.08 13.18 -7.84
N ARG A 201 -6.17 12.71 -8.71
CA ARG A 201 -6.23 12.92 -10.15
C ARG A 201 -7.56 12.51 -10.79
N LYS A 202 -8.20 11.45 -10.30
CA LYS A 202 -9.46 10.93 -10.83
C LYS A 202 -10.66 11.88 -10.65
N THR A 203 -10.59 12.79 -9.68
CA THR A 203 -11.61 13.82 -9.43
C THR A 203 -11.15 15.21 -9.83
N GLY A 204 -9.99 15.33 -10.52
CA GLY A 204 -9.42 16.60 -10.95
C GLY A 204 -8.74 17.38 -9.83
N ALA A 205 -8.76 16.89 -8.58
CA ALA A 205 -8.13 17.55 -7.45
C ALA A 205 -7.81 16.57 -6.30
N GLY A 206 -6.68 16.79 -5.65
CA GLY A 206 -6.19 16.14 -4.46
C GLY A 206 -5.31 17.11 -3.68
N TYR A 207 -4.07 16.75 -3.38
CA TYR A 207 -3.03 17.69 -2.96
C TYR A 207 -2.69 18.71 -4.05
N TYR A 208 -2.93 18.34 -5.30
CA TYR A 208 -2.77 19.20 -6.47
C TYR A 208 -4.08 19.29 -7.25
N ALA A 209 -4.18 20.31 -8.12
CA ALA A 209 -5.22 20.40 -9.12
C ALA A 209 -4.76 19.73 -10.43
N TYR A 210 -5.71 19.20 -11.20
CA TYR A 210 -5.46 18.52 -12.47
C TYR A 210 -6.43 19.03 -13.55
N VAL A 211 -5.90 19.34 -14.72
CA VAL A 211 -6.68 19.67 -15.92
C VAL A 211 -6.24 18.70 -17.02
N ASP A 212 -7.19 18.04 -17.64
CA ASP A 212 -6.96 16.99 -18.67
C ASP A 212 -5.94 15.93 -18.20
N GLY A 213 -6.03 15.58 -16.90
CA GLY A 213 -5.14 14.60 -16.27
C GLY A 213 -3.69 15.08 -16.05
N LYS A 214 -3.37 16.35 -16.32
CA LYS A 214 -2.06 16.94 -16.05
C LYS A 214 -2.11 17.81 -14.79
N GLN A 215 -1.08 17.68 -13.96
CA GLN A 215 -0.95 18.49 -12.75
C GLN A 215 -0.79 19.96 -13.10
N VAL A 216 -1.57 20.82 -12.46
CA VAL A 216 -1.45 22.29 -12.56
C VAL A 216 -0.33 22.75 -11.64
N LYS A 217 0.59 23.54 -12.16
CA LYS A 217 1.74 24.05 -11.39
C LYS A 217 1.43 25.26 -10.50
N ALA A 218 0.15 25.70 -10.45
CA ALA A 218 -0.25 26.81 -9.60
C ALA A 218 -0.42 26.36 -8.14
N ILE A 219 -0.17 27.29 -7.21
CA ILE A 219 -0.46 27.10 -5.78
C ILE A 219 -1.97 26.93 -5.60
N ASP A 220 -2.36 25.87 -4.92
CA ASP A 220 -3.75 25.59 -4.59
C ASP A 220 -4.10 26.21 -3.22
N ALA A 221 -4.85 27.32 -3.24
CA ALA A 221 -5.22 28.03 -2.02
C ALA A 221 -6.07 27.20 -1.05
N THR A 222 -6.89 26.26 -1.57
CA THR A 222 -7.69 25.34 -0.74
C THR A 222 -6.77 24.41 0.05
N VAL A 223 -5.79 23.83 -0.59
CA VAL A 223 -4.81 22.94 0.07
C VAL A 223 -3.98 23.72 1.09
N ARG A 224 -3.56 24.94 0.75
CA ARG A 224 -2.85 25.83 1.70
C ARG A 224 -3.69 26.06 2.95
N GLY A 225 -4.96 26.45 2.81
CA GLY A 225 -5.86 26.70 3.92
C GLY A 225 -6.07 25.47 4.80
N VAL A 226 -6.26 24.28 4.21
CA VAL A 226 -6.39 23.02 4.96
C VAL A 226 -5.14 22.73 5.79
N ILE A 227 -3.95 22.89 5.19
CA ILE A 227 -2.67 22.63 5.86
C ILE A 227 -2.44 23.64 7.00
N GLU A 228 -2.67 24.94 6.77
CA GLU A 228 -2.52 25.99 7.77
C GLU A 228 -3.49 25.78 8.95
N GLN A 229 -4.74 25.43 8.66
CA GLN A 229 -5.74 25.11 9.67
C GLN A 229 -5.33 23.90 10.52
N ALA A 230 -4.83 22.82 9.89
CA ALA A 230 -4.35 21.65 10.61
C ALA A 230 -3.19 21.97 11.55
N SER A 231 -2.23 22.81 11.09
CA SER A 231 -1.13 23.31 11.92
C SER A 231 -1.62 24.13 13.12
N ALA A 232 -2.53 25.08 12.88
CA ALA A 232 -3.09 25.95 13.91
C ALA A 232 -3.87 25.17 14.97
N GLN A 233 -4.69 24.18 14.56
CA GLN A 233 -5.44 23.32 15.50
C GLN A 233 -4.53 22.54 16.45
N ARG A 234 -3.30 22.27 16.06
CA ARG A 234 -2.27 21.59 16.87
C ARG A 234 -1.35 22.56 17.61
N GLY A 235 -1.52 23.86 17.46
CA GLY A 235 -0.63 24.86 18.03
C GLY A 235 0.77 24.86 17.43
N ILE A 236 0.95 24.34 16.21
CA ILE A 236 2.25 24.29 15.54
C ILE A 236 2.52 25.63 14.88
N ILE A 237 3.65 26.24 15.23
CA ILE A 237 4.20 27.40 14.54
C ILE A 237 4.94 26.91 13.31
N ARG A 238 4.39 27.15 12.12
CA ARG A 238 4.96 26.72 10.85
C ARG A 238 6.28 27.46 10.57
N ARG A 239 7.26 26.73 10.06
CA ARG A 239 8.54 27.29 9.61
C ARG A 239 8.94 26.68 8.24
N ALA A 240 9.71 27.40 7.44
CA ALA A 240 10.28 26.81 6.24
C ALA A 240 11.19 25.62 6.58
N LEU A 241 11.06 24.53 5.84
CA LEU A 241 11.93 23.36 5.91
C LEU A 241 12.89 23.37 4.73
N ALA A 242 14.18 23.22 5.01
CA ALA A 242 15.19 23.07 3.95
C ALA A 242 15.03 21.72 3.24
N PRO A 243 15.34 21.62 1.93
CA PRO A 243 15.25 20.37 1.18
C PRO A 243 16.00 19.20 1.84
N GLU A 244 17.17 19.48 2.40
CA GLU A 244 18.02 18.48 3.08
C GLU A 244 17.36 17.97 4.37
N GLU A 245 16.62 18.81 5.08
CA GLU A 245 15.84 18.41 6.26
C GLU A 245 14.69 17.48 5.85
N ILE A 246 13.97 17.83 4.79
CA ILE A 246 12.87 17.03 4.23
C ILE A 246 13.39 15.64 3.83
N GLN A 247 14.48 15.60 3.06
CA GLN A 247 15.12 14.36 2.62
C GLN A 247 15.55 13.50 3.80
N ARG A 248 16.26 14.09 4.77
CA ARG A 248 16.75 13.38 5.96
C ARG A 248 15.60 12.80 6.78
N ARG A 249 14.53 13.57 7.01
CA ARG A 249 13.39 13.11 7.80
C ARG A 249 12.67 11.93 7.12
N ALA A 250 12.45 12.01 5.82
CA ALA A 250 11.84 10.93 5.05
C ALA A 250 12.71 9.66 5.05
N LEU A 251 14.01 9.80 4.76
CA LEU A 251 14.95 8.67 4.74
C LEU A 251 15.09 8.02 6.10
N LEU A 252 15.21 8.78 7.18
CA LEU A 252 15.32 8.22 8.53
C LEU A 252 14.07 7.44 8.93
N ALA A 253 12.87 7.88 8.52
CA ALA A 253 11.65 7.12 8.75
C ALA A 253 11.68 5.76 8.03
N MET A 254 12.18 5.73 6.78
CA MET A 254 12.35 4.48 6.02
C MET A 254 13.39 3.56 6.66
N VAL A 255 14.56 4.10 7.03
CA VAL A 255 15.65 3.34 7.63
C VAL A 255 15.25 2.76 9.00
N ASN A 256 14.55 3.54 9.81
CA ASN A 256 14.05 3.07 11.11
C ASN A 256 13.05 1.92 10.92
N GLU A 257 12.12 2.03 9.97
CA GLU A 257 11.18 0.95 9.71
C GLU A 257 11.87 -0.30 9.16
N LEU A 258 12.83 -0.15 8.27
CA LEU A 258 13.67 -1.26 7.78
C LEU A 258 14.45 -1.94 8.91
N SER A 259 14.97 -1.18 9.86
CA SER A 259 15.66 -1.74 11.03
C SER A 259 14.73 -2.58 11.90
N LEU A 260 13.48 -2.13 12.10
CA LEU A 260 12.47 -2.87 12.87
C LEU A 260 11.99 -4.15 12.20
N ILE A 261 12.01 -4.21 10.87
CA ILE A 261 11.63 -5.42 10.10
C ILE A 261 12.61 -6.58 10.37
N HIS A 262 13.85 -6.29 10.72
CA HIS A 262 14.87 -7.31 10.99
C HIS A 262 14.96 -7.73 12.46
N ILE A 263 14.23 -7.08 13.34
CA ILE A 263 14.13 -7.41 14.76
C ILE A 263 12.90 -8.27 15.02
#